data_d204accc9358ad231cf2f2d3bc2320e7
#
_entry.id   d204accc9358ad231cf2f2d3bc2320e7
#
_cell.length_a   1.000
_cell.length_b   1.000
_cell.length_c   1.000
_cell.angle_alpha   90.00
_cell.angle_beta   90.00
_cell.angle_gamma   90.00
#
_symmetry.space_group_name_H-M   'P 1'
#
loop_
_entity.id
_entity.type
_entity.pdbx_description
1 polymer ?
#
loop_
_entity_poly.entity_id
_entity_poly.type
_entity_poly.pdbx_seq_one_letter_code
_entity_poly.pdbx_strand_id
1 'polypeptide(L)'
;MDTVLGIYAHPDDADVDAGGTLTRFAREGARVVVAVVTDGDAGGSDQDLHQRMGELRRGEQRRACEQLGVTELVFFDGYPDGMVTPSHALVRDIVALIRRVKPNLILTLSPEYNWSSIYANHPDHRAVGAVVTDAVYPAARNPFAFPELLDEGLDPHVVEEVWFQGGPSTNHVVELDQADIEAKVRAVREHVTQFDDLDRMESWIRQGTRDAGKPHGYAGGEEFFRWDTRG
;
A
#
# COMPACT_ATOMS: atom_id res chain seq x y z
N MET A 1 12.45 8.77 -8.81
CA MET A 1 11.10 9.13 -8.28
C MET A 1 11.30 10.03 -7.09
N ASP A 2 10.65 11.20 -7.08
CA ASP A 2 10.86 12.18 -6.01
C ASP A 2 9.88 11.98 -4.85
N THR A 3 8.65 11.55 -5.16
CA THR A 3 7.61 11.30 -4.18
C THR A 3 6.85 10.02 -4.53
N VAL A 4 6.78 9.10 -3.59
CA VAL A 4 6.07 7.82 -3.67
C VAL A 4 4.96 7.79 -2.62
N LEU A 5 3.76 7.38 -3.03
CA LEU A 5 2.60 7.23 -2.15
C LEU A 5 2.11 5.78 -2.21
N GLY A 6 2.21 5.07 -1.11
CA GLY A 6 1.53 3.78 -0.93
C GLY A 6 0.11 4.00 -0.44
N ILE A 7 -0.90 3.36 -1.06
CA ILE A 7 -2.29 3.40 -0.60
C ILE A 7 -2.78 1.96 -0.46
N TYR A 8 -3.09 1.56 0.77
CA TYR A 8 -3.40 0.18 1.14
C TYR A 8 -4.67 0.07 1.97
N ALA A 9 -5.23 -1.12 2.03
CA ALA A 9 -6.49 -1.36 2.72
C ALA A 9 -6.30 -1.47 4.24
N HIS A 10 -5.33 -2.25 4.69
CA HIS A 10 -5.13 -2.59 6.09
C HIS A 10 -3.72 -2.26 6.58
N PRO A 11 -3.53 -2.07 7.89
CA PRO A 11 -2.20 -2.13 8.50
C PRO A 11 -1.56 -3.50 8.23
N ASP A 12 -0.37 -3.55 7.70
CA ASP A 12 0.47 -4.65 7.20
C ASP A 12 0.58 -4.78 5.67
N ASP A 13 -0.45 -4.44 4.89
CA ASP A 13 -0.42 -4.61 3.43
C ASP A 13 0.82 -3.97 2.78
N ALA A 14 1.13 -2.71 3.15
CA ALA A 14 2.28 -1.98 2.61
C ALA A 14 3.60 -2.72 2.86
N ASP A 15 3.72 -3.30 4.05
CA ASP A 15 4.95 -3.93 4.52
C ASP A 15 5.12 -5.32 3.89
N VAL A 16 4.02 -6.08 3.82
CA VAL A 16 3.98 -7.42 3.22
C VAL A 16 4.16 -7.34 1.71
N ASP A 17 3.48 -6.43 1.04
CA ASP A 17 3.47 -6.36 -0.42
C ASP A 17 4.68 -5.57 -0.97
N ALA A 18 4.93 -4.34 -0.49
CA ALA A 18 5.89 -3.41 -1.06
C ALA A 18 7.01 -2.95 -0.11
N GLY A 19 7.16 -3.57 1.06
CA GLY A 19 8.09 -3.08 2.10
C GLY A 19 9.53 -2.90 1.61
N GLY A 20 10.02 -3.81 0.77
CA GLY A 20 11.34 -3.70 0.16
C GLY A 20 11.44 -2.53 -0.82
N THR A 21 10.45 -2.37 -1.69
CA THR A 21 10.38 -1.28 -2.67
C THR A 21 10.26 0.10 -1.99
N LEU A 22 9.42 0.22 -0.96
CA LEU A 22 9.28 1.44 -0.16
C LEU A 22 10.61 1.81 0.51
N THR A 23 11.30 0.82 1.11
CA THR A 23 12.63 0.99 1.71
C THR A 23 13.64 1.48 0.69
N ARG A 24 13.68 0.85 -0.50
CA ARG A 24 14.60 1.22 -1.56
C ARG A 24 14.41 2.66 -1.99
N PHE A 25 13.17 3.10 -2.23
CA PHE A 25 12.87 4.48 -2.59
C PHE A 25 13.27 5.46 -1.47
N ALA A 26 12.99 5.13 -0.21
CA ALA A 26 13.41 5.95 0.93
C ALA A 26 14.94 6.09 1.01
N ARG A 27 15.68 4.99 0.84
CA ARG A 27 17.15 4.98 0.81
C ARG A 27 17.73 5.77 -0.38
N GLU A 28 17.04 5.79 -1.50
CA GLU A 28 17.39 6.57 -2.70
C GLU A 28 17.02 8.06 -2.56
N GLY A 29 16.43 8.46 -1.44
CA GLY A 29 16.13 9.85 -1.11
C GLY A 29 14.75 10.34 -1.54
N ALA A 30 13.86 9.45 -1.98
CA ALA A 30 12.48 9.82 -2.26
C ALA A 30 11.70 10.14 -0.97
N ARG A 31 10.75 11.07 -1.07
CA ARG A 31 9.72 11.22 -0.04
C ARG A 31 8.74 10.06 -0.15
N VAL A 32 8.66 9.22 0.87
CA VAL A 32 7.77 8.06 0.92
C VAL A 32 6.65 8.32 1.93
N VAL A 33 5.41 8.25 1.44
CA VAL A 33 4.18 8.39 2.22
C VAL A 33 3.39 7.08 2.13
N VAL A 34 2.87 6.60 3.25
CA VAL A 34 1.95 5.46 3.29
C VAL A 34 0.61 5.91 3.82
N ALA A 35 -0.47 5.48 3.15
CA ALA A 35 -1.84 5.72 3.57
C ALA A 35 -2.57 4.38 3.70
N VAL A 36 -3.31 4.22 4.79
CA VAL A 36 -4.07 3.02 5.11
C VAL A 36 -5.55 3.38 5.27
N VAL A 37 -6.41 2.66 4.56
CA VAL A 37 -7.83 3.01 4.47
C VAL A 37 -8.62 2.59 5.72
N THR A 38 -8.31 1.43 6.31
CA THR A 38 -8.98 0.93 7.51
C THR A 38 -8.02 0.82 8.68
N ASP A 39 -8.55 0.65 9.88
CA ASP A 39 -7.75 0.36 11.06
C ASP A 39 -7.39 -1.13 11.22
N GLY A 40 -7.97 -1.99 10.37
CA GLY A 40 -7.81 -3.43 10.48
C GLY A 40 -8.44 -4.02 11.75
N ASP A 41 -9.49 -3.40 12.27
CA ASP A 41 -10.11 -3.75 13.56
C ASP A 41 -10.90 -5.05 13.53
N ALA A 42 -11.21 -5.58 12.34
CA ALA A 42 -11.81 -6.91 12.17
C ALA A 42 -10.76 -8.04 12.05
N GLY A 43 -9.47 -7.72 12.03
CA GLY A 43 -8.38 -8.70 11.95
C GLY A 43 -7.97 -9.28 13.30
N GLY A 44 -7.05 -10.28 13.22
CA GLY A 44 -6.56 -10.99 14.40
C GLY A 44 -7.50 -12.08 14.89
N SER A 45 -7.00 -12.93 15.82
CA SER A 45 -7.75 -14.07 16.37
C SER A 45 -8.08 -13.92 17.86
N ASP A 46 -7.46 -12.96 18.56
CA ASP A 46 -7.63 -12.74 19.99
C ASP A 46 -8.86 -11.88 20.29
N GLN A 47 -9.90 -12.51 20.82
CA GLN A 47 -11.17 -11.85 21.17
C GLN A 47 -11.01 -10.83 22.31
N ASP A 48 -10.05 -11.00 23.21
CA ASP A 48 -9.82 -10.07 24.32
C ASP A 48 -9.22 -8.73 23.83
N LEU A 49 -8.57 -8.74 22.68
CA LEU A 49 -7.99 -7.56 22.05
C LEU A 49 -8.93 -6.86 21.07
N HIS A 50 -10.04 -7.48 20.69
CA HIS A 50 -10.93 -7.00 19.61
C HIS A 50 -11.33 -5.52 19.76
N GLN A 51 -11.73 -5.07 20.95
CA GLN A 51 -12.13 -3.67 21.18
C GLN A 51 -10.99 -2.65 21.02
N ARG A 52 -9.76 -3.10 21.04
CA ARG A 52 -8.56 -2.27 20.92
C ARG A 52 -7.77 -2.58 19.67
N MET A 53 -8.24 -3.50 18.83
CA MET A 53 -7.48 -4.03 17.70
C MET A 53 -7.06 -2.91 16.76
N GLY A 54 -7.96 -2.00 16.37
CA GLY A 54 -7.61 -0.88 15.49
C GLY A 54 -6.53 0.03 16.08
N GLU A 55 -6.58 0.35 17.39
CA GLU A 55 -5.53 1.14 18.04
C GLU A 55 -4.18 0.41 18.02
N LEU A 56 -4.19 -0.89 18.33
CA LEU A 56 -2.98 -1.72 18.36
C LEU A 56 -2.36 -1.79 16.96
N ARG A 57 -3.15 -2.12 15.93
CA ARG A 57 -2.67 -2.23 14.54
C ARG A 57 -2.19 -0.90 13.97
N ARG A 58 -2.83 0.23 14.30
CA ARG A 58 -2.29 1.56 13.97
C ARG A 58 -0.93 1.79 14.62
N GLY A 59 -0.73 1.31 15.86
CA GLY A 59 0.56 1.38 16.56
C GLY A 59 1.64 0.53 15.90
N GLU A 60 1.29 -0.68 15.49
CA GLU A 60 2.16 -1.62 14.77
C GLU A 60 2.59 -1.03 13.42
N GLN A 61 1.66 -0.49 12.64
CA GLN A 61 1.96 0.15 11.35
C GLN A 61 2.90 1.35 11.48
N ARG A 62 2.79 2.15 12.56
CA ARG A 62 3.74 3.26 12.79
C ARG A 62 5.16 2.73 12.97
N ARG A 63 5.34 1.69 13.80
CA ARG A 63 6.66 1.07 14.01
C ARG A 63 7.18 0.40 12.74
N ALA A 64 6.32 -0.26 11.98
CA ALA A 64 6.67 -0.84 10.68
C ALA A 64 7.18 0.23 9.70
N CYS A 65 6.47 1.36 9.58
CA CYS A 65 6.89 2.49 8.75
C CYS A 65 8.28 3.03 9.15
N GLU A 66 8.61 3.07 10.45
CA GLU A 66 9.95 3.46 10.91
C GLU A 66 11.03 2.51 10.40
N GLN A 67 10.76 1.20 10.33
CA GLN A 67 11.69 0.20 9.80
C GLN A 67 11.95 0.37 8.30
N LEU A 68 10.96 0.85 7.55
CA LEU A 68 11.05 1.07 6.10
C LEU A 68 11.64 2.43 5.72
N GLY A 69 11.80 3.35 6.68
CA GLY A 69 12.21 4.73 6.40
C GLY A 69 11.07 5.58 5.80
N VAL A 70 9.82 5.18 5.99
CA VAL A 70 8.63 5.95 5.60
C VAL A 70 8.52 7.18 6.48
N THR A 71 8.41 8.37 5.88
CA THR A 71 8.45 9.65 6.59
C THR A 71 7.08 10.16 7.03
N GLU A 72 6.01 9.66 6.42
CA GLU A 72 4.65 10.10 6.68
C GLU A 72 3.67 8.92 6.57
N LEU A 73 2.84 8.73 7.60
CA LEU A 73 1.79 7.72 7.64
C LEU A 73 0.45 8.39 7.86
N VAL A 74 -0.51 8.10 7.00
CA VAL A 74 -1.88 8.61 7.02
C VAL A 74 -2.85 7.46 7.25
N PHE A 75 -3.80 7.63 8.17
CA PHE A 75 -4.96 6.75 8.26
C PHE A 75 -6.20 7.53 7.83
N PHE A 76 -7.04 6.89 7.02
CA PHE A 76 -8.37 7.41 6.77
C PHE A 76 -9.29 7.02 7.92
N ASP A 77 -10.30 7.85 8.17
CA ASP A 77 -11.30 7.59 9.21
C ASP A 77 -12.67 7.29 8.55
N GLY A 78 -13.46 6.42 9.20
CA GLY A 78 -14.83 6.14 8.77
C GLY A 78 -14.97 5.02 7.74
N TYR A 79 -13.91 4.27 7.47
CA TYR A 79 -13.92 3.10 6.58
C TYR A 79 -13.68 1.82 7.40
N PRO A 80 -14.75 1.08 7.78
CA PRO A 80 -14.61 -0.11 8.61
C PRO A 80 -13.95 -1.26 7.85
N ASP A 81 -13.10 -2.00 8.55
CA ASP A 81 -12.41 -3.19 8.03
C ASP A 81 -13.39 -4.29 7.60
N GLY A 82 -13.11 -4.93 6.47
CA GLY A 82 -13.95 -5.94 5.84
C GLY A 82 -15.17 -5.39 5.08
N MET A 83 -15.38 -4.07 5.09
CA MET A 83 -16.58 -3.43 4.54
C MET A 83 -16.28 -2.28 3.58
N VAL A 84 -15.05 -2.13 3.13
CA VAL A 84 -14.68 -1.07 2.17
C VAL A 84 -15.39 -1.32 0.84
N THR A 85 -16.10 -0.31 0.38
CA THR A 85 -16.75 -0.33 -0.94
C THR A 85 -16.33 0.89 -1.74
N PRO A 86 -16.21 0.77 -3.08
CA PRO A 86 -16.02 1.93 -3.94
C PRO A 86 -17.13 2.96 -3.69
N SER A 87 -16.74 4.15 -3.24
CA SER A 87 -17.68 5.22 -2.91
C SER A 87 -17.10 6.58 -3.31
N HIS A 88 -18.00 7.54 -3.63
CA HIS A 88 -17.57 8.91 -3.92
C HIS A 88 -16.81 9.56 -2.76
N ALA A 89 -17.14 9.22 -1.52
CA ALA A 89 -16.44 9.73 -0.35
C ALA A 89 -14.98 9.27 -0.33
N LEU A 90 -14.75 7.97 -0.51
CA LEU A 90 -13.38 7.43 -0.53
C LEU A 90 -12.58 7.93 -1.75
N VAL A 91 -13.22 8.04 -2.94
CA VAL A 91 -12.56 8.67 -4.10
C VAL A 91 -12.14 10.09 -3.79
N ARG A 92 -13.02 10.90 -3.18
CA ARG A 92 -12.72 12.30 -2.78
C ARG A 92 -11.53 12.37 -1.82
N ASP A 93 -11.53 11.54 -0.81
CA ASP A 93 -10.48 11.54 0.21
C ASP A 93 -9.13 11.12 -0.36
N ILE A 94 -9.10 10.12 -1.26
CA ILE A 94 -7.90 9.73 -1.98
C ILE A 94 -7.46 10.84 -2.96
N VAL A 95 -8.38 11.49 -3.66
CA VAL A 95 -8.05 12.65 -4.53
C VAL A 95 -7.44 13.78 -3.70
N ALA A 96 -8.01 14.10 -2.54
CA ALA A 96 -7.46 15.11 -1.64
C ALA A 96 -6.03 14.75 -1.20
N LEU A 97 -5.79 13.49 -0.86
CA LEU A 97 -4.46 13.00 -0.50
C LEU A 97 -3.48 13.09 -1.69
N ILE A 98 -3.87 12.63 -2.88
CA ILE A 98 -3.04 12.72 -4.10
C ILE A 98 -2.67 14.19 -4.38
N ARG A 99 -3.63 15.10 -4.35
CA ARG A 99 -3.38 16.53 -4.61
C ARG A 99 -2.51 17.19 -3.55
N ARG A 100 -2.58 16.73 -2.29
CA ARG A 100 -1.73 17.20 -1.18
C ARG A 100 -0.31 16.67 -1.28
N VAL A 101 -0.15 15.37 -1.50
CA VAL A 101 1.17 14.69 -1.54
C VAL A 101 1.89 14.95 -2.85
N LYS A 102 1.16 15.06 -3.97
CA LYS A 102 1.65 15.22 -5.35
C LYS A 102 2.65 14.14 -5.76
N PRO A 103 2.28 12.84 -5.65
CA PRO A 103 3.18 11.73 -5.94
C PRO A 103 3.46 11.59 -7.43
N ASN A 104 4.70 11.17 -7.78
CA ASN A 104 5.01 10.69 -9.13
C ASN A 104 4.52 9.25 -9.32
N LEU A 105 4.62 8.44 -8.26
CA LEU A 105 4.27 7.03 -8.24
C LEU A 105 3.29 6.73 -7.12
N ILE A 106 2.25 5.93 -7.45
CA ILE A 106 1.41 5.28 -6.44
C ILE A 106 1.66 3.78 -6.45
N LEU A 107 1.87 3.20 -5.27
CA LEU A 107 1.86 1.76 -5.03
C LEU A 107 0.52 1.40 -4.38
N THR A 108 -0.15 0.36 -4.86
CA THR A 108 -1.46 -0.03 -4.34
C THR A 108 -1.82 -1.48 -4.70
N LEU A 109 -2.96 -1.93 -4.22
CA LEU A 109 -3.52 -3.25 -4.46
C LEU A 109 -4.24 -3.34 -5.81
N SER A 110 -4.27 -4.52 -6.43
CA SER A 110 -4.99 -4.72 -7.69
C SER A 110 -6.50 -4.76 -7.49
N PRO A 111 -7.28 -4.10 -8.36
CA PRO A 111 -8.74 -4.24 -8.36
C PRO A 111 -9.23 -5.56 -9.00
N GLU A 112 -8.34 -6.33 -9.61
CA GLU A 112 -8.69 -7.53 -10.36
C GLU A 112 -8.76 -8.77 -9.46
N TYR A 113 -9.59 -9.74 -9.85
CA TYR A 113 -9.58 -11.06 -9.21
C TYR A 113 -8.33 -11.83 -9.59
N ASN A 114 -7.67 -12.41 -8.59
CA ASN A 114 -6.56 -13.33 -8.77
C ASN A 114 -6.93 -14.74 -8.25
N TRP A 115 -7.35 -15.61 -9.15
CA TRP A 115 -7.82 -16.96 -8.81
C TRP A 115 -6.70 -17.92 -8.34
N SER A 116 -5.44 -17.50 -8.41
CA SER A 116 -4.30 -18.25 -7.89
C SER A 116 -3.96 -17.93 -6.44
N SER A 117 -4.54 -16.87 -5.86
CA SER A 117 -4.28 -16.44 -4.47
C SER A 117 -5.57 -16.00 -3.78
N ILE A 118 -5.92 -16.66 -2.66
CA ILE A 118 -7.10 -16.26 -1.89
C ILE A 118 -6.89 -14.89 -1.20
N TYR A 119 -5.69 -14.62 -0.70
CA TYR A 119 -5.37 -13.40 0.03
C TYR A 119 -5.46 -12.16 -0.87
N ALA A 120 -5.04 -12.26 -2.12
CA ALA A 120 -5.17 -11.18 -3.10
C ALA A 120 -6.64 -10.83 -3.42
N ASN A 121 -7.59 -11.71 -3.10
CA ASN A 121 -9.01 -11.50 -3.37
C ASN A 121 -9.78 -10.87 -2.20
N HIS A 122 -9.10 -10.34 -1.17
CA HIS A 122 -9.79 -9.62 -0.11
C HIS A 122 -10.67 -8.51 -0.72
N PRO A 123 -11.97 -8.38 -0.34
CA PRO A 123 -12.84 -7.39 -0.94
C PRO A 123 -12.32 -5.97 -0.80
N ASP A 124 -11.75 -5.62 0.37
CA ASP A 124 -11.20 -4.30 0.63
C ASP A 124 -9.98 -4.01 -0.26
N HIS A 125 -9.11 -5.00 -0.54
CA HIS A 125 -7.98 -4.85 -1.45
C HIS A 125 -8.45 -4.41 -2.83
N ARG A 126 -9.44 -5.12 -3.39
CA ARG A 126 -9.98 -4.77 -4.71
C ARG A 126 -10.72 -3.44 -4.71
N ALA A 127 -11.46 -3.14 -3.63
CA ALA A 127 -12.17 -1.88 -3.50
C ALA A 127 -11.18 -0.69 -3.47
N VAL A 128 -10.11 -0.79 -2.67
CA VAL A 128 -9.07 0.24 -2.62
C VAL A 128 -8.38 0.40 -3.97
N GLY A 129 -7.98 -0.70 -4.63
CA GLY A 129 -7.39 -0.66 -5.96
C GLY A 129 -8.29 0.02 -7.01
N ALA A 130 -9.60 -0.30 -6.99
CA ALA A 130 -10.57 0.33 -7.89
C ALA A 130 -10.70 1.83 -7.61
N VAL A 131 -10.83 2.22 -6.35
CA VAL A 131 -10.97 3.63 -5.95
C VAL A 131 -9.69 4.43 -6.26
N VAL A 132 -8.51 3.85 -6.06
CA VAL A 132 -7.24 4.50 -6.44
C VAL A 132 -7.18 4.72 -7.95
N THR A 133 -7.62 3.73 -8.74
CA THR A 133 -7.68 3.86 -10.21
C THR A 133 -8.59 5.03 -10.62
N ASP A 134 -9.81 5.10 -10.08
CA ASP A 134 -10.78 6.18 -10.33
C ASP A 134 -10.27 7.55 -9.85
N ALA A 135 -9.58 7.57 -8.72
CA ALA A 135 -8.98 8.79 -8.18
C ALA A 135 -7.84 9.31 -9.07
N VAL A 136 -6.95 8.42 -9.56
CA VAL A 136 -5.85 8.80 -10.46
C VAL A 136 -6.39 9.31 -11.79
N TYR A 137 -7.37 8.60 -12.36
CA TYR A 137 -8.00 8.99 -13.62
C TYR A 137 -9.52 8.74 -13.59
N PRO A 138 -10.31 9.80 -13.81
CA PRO A 138 -9.87 11.17 -14.19
C PRO A 138 -9.74 12.14 -13.00
N ALA A 139 -10.10 11.75 -11.76
CA ALA A 139 -10.52 12.70 -10.75
C ALA A 139 -9.38 13.63 -10.23
N ALA A 140 -8.19 13.11 -9.92
CA ALA A 140 -7.11 13.92 -9.35
C ALA A 140 -6.59 15.00 -10.30
N ARG A 141 -6.62 14.72 -11.62
CA ARG A 141 -6.12 15.64 -12.66
C ARG A 141 -7.17 16.61 -13.19
N ASN A 142 -8.45 16.39 -12.85
CA ASN A 142 -9.56 17.17 -13.35
C ASN A 142 -9.98 18.27 -12.35
N PRO A 143 -9.84 19.57 -12.67
CA PRO A 143 -10.23 20.65 -11.75
C PRO A 143 -11.72 20.69 -11.44
N PHE A 144 -12.58 20.07 -12.28
CA PHE A 144 -14.02 20.03 -12.08
C PHE A 144 -14.48 18.83 -11.23
N ALA A 145 -13.59 17.87 -10.94
CA ALA A 145 -13.84 16.82 -9.96
C ALA A 145 -13.50 17.35 -8.57
N PHE A 146 -14.48 17.31 -7.67
CA PHE A 146 -14.35 17.80 -6.29
C PHE A 146 -13.84 19.25 -6.24
N PRO A 147 -14.61 20.22 -6.81
CA PRO A 147 -14.17 21.61 -6.94
C PRO A 147 -13.91 22.28 -5.58
N GLU A 148 -14.56 21.81 -4.51
CA GLU A 148 -14.32 22.26 -3.14
C GLU A 148 -12.86 22.06 -2.67
N LEU A 149 -12.14 21.07 -3.23
CA LEU A 149 -10.73 20.85 -2.92
C LEU A 149 -9.84 21.99 -3.44
N LEU A 150 -10.26 22.72 -4.48
CA LEU A 150 -9.55 23.91 -4.94
C LEU A 150 -9.62 25.04 -3.92
N ASP A 151 -10.76 25.19 -3.23
CA ASP A 151 -10.93 26.17 -2.16
C ASP A 151 -10.04 25.85 -0.94
N GLU A 152 -9.67 24.55 -0.79
CA GLU A 152 -8.71 24.07 0.21
C GLU A 152 -7.24 24.24 -0.26
N GLY A 153 -6.98 24.75 -1.48
CA GLY A 153 -5.65 24.90 -2.07
C GLY A 153 -5.06 23.60 -2.64
N LEU A 154 -5.92 22.60 -2.87
CA LEU A 154 -5.53 21.29 -3.42
C LEU A 154 -5.70 21.29 -4.94
N ASP A 155 -4.72 21.82 -5.65
CA ASP A 155 -4.70 21.88 -7.11
C ASP A 155 -4.65 20.50 -7.76
N PRO A 156 -5.20 20.35 -8.99
CA PRO A 156 -5.11 19.10 -9.75
C PRO A 156 -3.67 18.60 -9.88
N HIS A 157 -3.52 17.28 -9.83
CA HIS A 157 -2.23 16.64 -9.96
C HIS A 157 -2.30 15.42 -10.91
N VAL A 158 -1.25 15.23 -11.70
CA VAL A 158 -1.07 14.07 -12.58
C VAL A 158 -0.07 13.13 -11.93
N VAL A 159 -0.55 11.98 -11.48
CA VAL A 159 0.31 10.86 -11.09
C VAL A 159 0.91 10.28 -12.37
N GLU A 160 2.19 9.98 -12.40
CA GLU A 160 2.85 9.47 -13.62
C GLU A 160 2.66 7.97 -13.78
N GLU A 161 2.73 7.22 -12.69
CA GLU A 161 2.63 5.77 -12.69
C GLU A 161 1.82 5.26 -11.50
N VAL A 162 1.11 4.15 -11.72
CA VAL A 162 0.52 3.35 -10.65
C VAL A 162 1.04 1.92 -10.79
N TRP A 163 1.55 1.37 -9.70
CA TRP A 163 2.00 -0.02 -9.65
C TRP A 163 1.09 -0.80 -8.72
N PHE A 164 0.45 -1.82 -9.28
CA PHE A 164 -0.51 -2.68 -8.59
C PHE A 164 0.14 -3.99 -8.14
N GLN A 165 -0.21 -4.45 -6.95
CA GLN A 165 0.19 -5.74 -6.38
C GLN A 165 -0.99 -6.68 -6.18
N GLY A 166 -0.73 -7.97 -6.07
CA GLY A 166 -1.75 -8.99 -5.85
C GLY A 166 -2.63 -9.32 -7.05
N GLY A 167 -2.42 -8.68 -8.21
CA GLY A 167 -3.17 -8.94 -9.43
C GLY A 167 -2.83 -10.28 -10.10
N PRO A 168 -3.59 -10.65 -11.16
CA PRO A 168 -3.38 -11.90 -11.89
C PRO A 168 -2.17 -11.88 -12.82
N SER A 169 -1.59 -10.72 -13.08
CA SER A 169 -0.44 -10.54 -13.96
C SER A 169 0.51 -9.48 -13.43
N THR A 170 1.80 -9.65 -13.75
CA THR A 170 2.87 -8.70 -13.45
C THR A 170 3.66 -8.38 -14.71
N ASN A 171 4.19 -7.16 -14.82
CA ASN A 171 5.01 -6.71 -15.95
C ASN A 171 6.25 -5.92 -15.50
N HIS A 172 6.45 -5.80 -14.19
CA HIS A 172 7.55 -5.07 -13.59
C HIS A 172 8.04 -5.75 -12.32
N VAL A 173 9.35 -5.83 -12.14
CA VAL A 173 9.99 -6.37 -10.94
C VAL A 173 10.99 -5.37 -10.42
N VAL A 174 10.87 -5.00 -9.16
CA VAL A 174 11.87 -4.18 -8.46
C VAL A 174 12.92 -5.09 -7.85
N GLU A 175 14.19 -4.88 -8.20
CA GLU A 175 15.31 -5.55 -7.55
C GLU A 175 15.42 -5.10 -6.09
N LEU A 176 15.58 -6.03 -5.18
CA LEU A 176 15.83 -5.77 -3.76
C LEU A 176 17.22 -6.25 -3.37
N ASP A 177 17.98 -5.39 -2.72
CA ASP A 177 19.22 -5.79 -2.05
C ASP A 177 18.93 -6.38 -0.66
N GLN A 178 19.98 -6.90 0.00
CA GLN A 178 19.83 -7.50 1.33
C GLN A 178 19.30 -6.51 2.38
N ALA A 179 19.65 -5.23 2.28
CA ALA A 179 19.19 -4.21 3.23
C ALA A 179 17.70 -3.92 3.07
N ASP A 180 17.19 -3.91 1.84
CA ASP A 180 15.78 -3.76 1.52
C ASP A 180 14.96 -4.94 2.09
N ILE A 181 15.45 -6.17 1.88
CA ILE A 181 14.81 -7.39 2.39
C ILE A 181 14.78 -7.41 3.92
N GLU A 182 15.89 -7.06 4.57
CA GLU A 182 15.95 -7.03 6.04
C GLU A 182 15.04 -5.94 6.63
N ALA A 183 14.91 -4.78 5.99
CA ALA A 183 13.98 -3.74 6.42
C ALA A 183 12.53 -4.22 6.32
N LYS A 184 12.16 -4.81 5.18
CA LYS A 184 10.84 -5.43 4.98
C LYS A 184 10.52 -6.47 6.06
N VAL A 185 11.45 -7.38 6.34
CA VAL A 185 11.28 -8.40 7.38
C VAL A 185 11.07 -7.76 8.76
N ARG A 186 11.88 -6.75 9.13
CA ARG A 186 11.67 -6.05 10.40
C ARG A 186 10.32 -5.37 10.49
N ALA A 187 9.87 -4.73 9.40
CA ALA A 187 8.57 -4.07 9.35
C ALA A 187 7.42 -5.08 9.55
N VAL A 188 7.43 -6.20 8.81
CA VAL A 188 6.41 -7.24 8.94
C VAL A 188 6.37 -7.83 10.35
N ARG A 189 7.51 -7.96 11.03
CA ARG A 189 7.60 -8.47 12.41
C ARG A 189 7.00 -7.52 13.47
N GLU A 190 6.70 -6.27 13.13
CA GLU A 190 6.00 -5.34 14.04
C GLU A 190 4.50 -5.68 14.18
N HIS A 191 3.91 -6.45 13.23
CA HIS A 191 2.49 -6.79 13.21
C HIS A 191 2.17 -8.03 14.06
N VAL A 192 2.47 -7.95 15.36
CA VAL A 192 2.35 -9.08 16.29
C VAL A 192 0.91 -9.48 16.58
N THR A 193 -0.06 -8.58 16.38
CA THR A 193 -1.49 -8.90 16.56
C THR A 193 -2.10 -9.59 15.35
N GLN A 194 -1.44 -9.53 14.19
CA GLN A 194 -1.92 -10.09 12.93
C GLN A 194 -1.33 -11.47 12.63
N PHE A 195 -0.10 -11.73 13.02
CA PHE A 195 0.62 -12.96 12.69
C PHE A 195 0.93 -13.76 13.94
N ASP A 196 0.29 -14.93 14.09
CA ASP A 196 0.51 -15.84 15.24
C ASP A 196 1.91 -16.45 15.25
N ASP A 197 2.55 -16.60 14.09
CA ASP A 197 3.90 -17.17 13.91
C ASP A 197 4.76 -16.25 13.04
N LEU A 198 5.47 -15.35 13.70
CA LEU A 198 6.35 -14.37 13.04
C LEU A 198 7.55 -15.02 12.33
N ASP A 199 8.05 -16.16 12.81
CA ASP A 199 9.18 -16.83 12.16
C ASP A 199 8.76 -17.53 10.88
N ARG A 200 7.55 -18.10 10.87
CA ARG A 200 6.92 -18.62 9.66
C ARG A 200 6.66 -17.50 8.66
N MET A 201 6.15 -16.37 9.13
CA MET A 201 5.89 -15.20 8.28
C MET A 201 7.18 -14.65 7.68
N GLU A 202 8.24 -14.49 8.46
CA GLU A 202 9.57 -14.11 7.96
C GLU A 202 10.06 -15.06 6.88
N SER A 203 9.96 -16.37 7.13
CA SER A 203 10.38 -17.39 6.17
C SER A 203 9.62 -17.27 4.85
N TRP A 204 8.32 -17.00 4.92
CA TRP A 204 7.45 -16.80 3.75
C TRP A 204 7.86 -15.54 2.97
N ILE A 205 8.08 -14.40 3.64
CA ILE A 205 8.54 -13.14 3.03
C ILE A 205 9.88 -13.35 2.31
N ARG A 206 10.85 -13.96 3.00
CA ARG A 206 12.17 -14.21 2.41
C ARG A 206 12.11 -15.16 1.21
N GLN A 207 11.23 -16.16 1.26
CA GLN A 207 11.05 -17.08 0.13
C GLN A 207 10.37 -16.35 -1.04
N GLY A 208 9.29 -15.61 -0.80
CA GLY A 208 8.56 -14.86 -1.83
C GLY A 208 9.46 -13.86 -2.55
N THR A 209 10.26 -13.08 -1.79
CA THR A 209 11.21 -12.13 -2.40
C THR A 209 12.27 -12.82 -3.25
N ARG A 210 12.82 -13.98 -2.81
CA ARG A 210 13.77 -14.75 -3.62
C ARG A 210 13.14 -15.28 -4.90
N ASP A 211 11.92 -15.82 -4.80
CA ASP A 211 11.22 -16.40 -5.95
C ASP A 211 10.89 -15.33 -7.01
N ALA A 212 10.48 -14.11 -6.57
CA ALA A 212 10.25 -13.00 -7.45
C ALA A 212 11.53 -12.47 -8.12
N GLY A 213 12.65 -12.43 -7.42
CA GLY A 213 13.92 -11.94 -7.96
C GLY A 213 14.63 -12.92 -8.87
N LYS A 214 14.50 -14.23 -8.60
CA LYS A 214 15.27 -15.30 -9.27
C LYS A 214 15.17 -15.32 -10.80
N PRO A 215 14.00 -15.16 -11.46
CA PRO A 215 13.90 -15.12 -12.92
C PRO A 215 14.69 -13.99 -13.57
N HIS A 216 14.97 -12.93 -12.80
CA HIS A 216 15.66 -11.73 -13.25
C HIS A 216 17.15 -11.70 -12.88
N GLY A 217 17.64 -12.72 -12.16
CA GLY A 217 19.02 -12.76 -11.67
C GLY A 217 19.26 -11.87 -10.45
N TYR A 218 18.21 -11.43 -9.76
CA TYR A 218 18.27 -10.59 -8.56
C TYR A 218 18.36 -11.44 -7.28
N ALA A 219 18.95 -10.89 -6.22
CA ALA A 219 18.99 -11.52 -4.90
C ALA A 219 17.60 -11.59 -4.27
N GLY A 220 16.76 -10.62 -4.55
CA GLY A 220 15.35 -10.58 -4.22
C GLY A 220 14.60 -9.64 -5.12
N GLY A 221 13.27 -9.70 -5.09
CA GLY A 221 12.42 -8.83 -5.87
C GLY A 221 11.03 -8.68 -5.30
N GLU A 222 10.33 -7.67 -5.77
CA GLU A 222 8.89 -7.47 -5.59
C GLU A 222 8.25 -7.23 -6.95
N GLU A 223 7.11 -7.87 -7.18
CA GLU A 223 6.43 -7.91 -8.47
C GLU A 223 5.24 -6.97 -8.50
N PHE A 224 5.08 -6.25 -9.61
CA PHE A 224 4.01 -5.29 -9.82
C PHE A 224 3.43 -5.40 -11.23
N PHE A 225 2.17 -4.99 -11.38
CA PHE A 225 1.65 -4.54 -12.66
C PHE A 225 1.83 -3.03 -12.74
N ARG A 226 2.78 -2.60 -13.55
CA ARG A 226 3.09 -1.18 -13.78
C ARG A 226 2.21 -0.60 -14.87
N TRP A 227 1.50 0.48 -14.54
CA TRP A 227 0.67 1.25 -15.44
C TRP A 227 1.22 2.67 -15.55
N ASP A 228 1.66 3.06 -16.78
CA ASP A 228 2.00 4.46 -17.11
C ASP A 228 0.69 5.20 -17.41
N THR A 229 0.40 6.25 -16.65
CA THR A 229 -0.86 7.00 -16.74
C THR A 229 -0.77 8.22 -17.66
N ARG A 230 0.38 8.46 -18.26
CA ARG A 230 0.59 9.60 -19.15
C ARG A 230 0.07 9.37 -20.57
N GLY A 231 -0.18 8.12 -20.95
CA GLY A 231 -0.73 7.70 -22.25
C GLY A 231 0.32 7.16 -23.19
#